data_b3468fc0992d3dc76a1a6c0f28acaf63
#
_entry.id   b3468fc0992d3dc76a1a6c0f28acaf63
#
_cell.length_a   1.000
_cell.length_b   1.000
_cell.length_c   1.000
_cell.angle_alpha   90.00
_cell.angle_beta   90.00
_cell.angle_gamma   90.00
#
_symmetry.space_group_name_H-M   'P 1'
#
loop_
_entity.id
_entity.type
_entity.pdbx_description
1 polymer ?
#
loop_
_entity_poly.entity_id
_entity_poly.type
_entity_poly.pdbx_seq_one_letter_code
_entity_poly.pdbx_strand_id
1 'polypeptide(L)'
;MAELLQAEAELWCHAFGYLKSMALQCAIKLGIPNAIHHCGGTASLPELHAALPVAASKRPCVSRIMTFLAVSGIFRQEIPVDGEAVVGVRYSLTPASRLLVDDDNSVSSSQHTCLSQFMLLCCSPLHFRASQSLADWLRDDEGDAAAAETPFMMANGASLYGLACRDTEFGARFSEGMSSDSRFVAEILARSSCAPVFAGLTSLVDVGGGDGTTARAIARAYPHMRCSVLELPQVVDAELADVGAVEFIAGDMMEYIPPADAVLLKV
;
A
#
# COMPACT_ATOMS: atom_id res chain seq x y z
N MET A 1 -26.03 23.43 22.43
CA MET A 1 -26.40 23.30 21.01
C MET A 1 -25.16 23.16 20.11
N ALA A 2 -24.17 24.05 20.21
CA ALA A 2 -22.94 23.93 19.42
C ALA A 2 -22.20 22.62 19.65
N GLU A 3 -22.10 22.14 20.89
CA GLU A 3 -21.48 20.87 21.26
C GLU A 3 -22.20 19.67 20.60
N LEU A 4 -23.53 19.67 20.57
CA LEU A 4 -24.31 18.60 19.91
C LEU A 4 -24.11 18.59 18.39
N LEU A 5 -24.04 19.76 17.76
CA LEU A 5 -23.75 19.86 16.32
C LEU A 5 -22.34 19.39 16.00
N GLN A 6 -21.36 19.70 16.86
CA GLN A 6 -20.00 19.21 16.71
C GLN A 6 -19.93 17.68 16.84
N ALA A 7 -20.58 17.11 17.86
CA ALA A 7 -20.65 15.67 18.05
C ALA A 7 -21.33 14.94 16.90
N GLU A 8 -22.43 15.52 16.34
CA GLU A 8 -23.07 15.00 15.13
C GLU A 8 -22.11 14.99 13.95
N ALA A 9 -21.38 16.08 13.70
CA ALA A 9 -20.42 16.19 12.61
C ALA A 9 -19.29 15.17 12.75
N GLU A 10 -18.81 14.90 13.96
CA GLU A 10 -17.81 13.87 14.24
C GLU A 10 -18.33 12.47 13.90
N LEU A 11 -19.57 12.14 14.29
CA LEU A 11 -20.20 10.85 13.93
C LEU A 11 -20.35 10.72 12.41
N TRP A 12 -20.69 11.78 11.70
CA TRP A 12 -20.75 11.76 10.23
C TRP A 12 -19.37 11.52 9.61
N CYS A 13 -18.31 12.13 10.14
CA CYS A 13 -16.95 11.88 9.69
C CYS A 13 -16.56 10.40 9.85
N HIS A 14 -16.93 9.78 10.96
CA HIS A 14 -16.71 8.34 11.18
C HIS A 14 -17.55 7.48 10.22
N ALA A 15 -18.84 7.77 10.10
CA ALA A 15 -19.76 6.99 9.26
C ALA A 15 -19.35 7.01 7.77
N PHE A 16 -18.87 8.16 7.28
CA PHE A 16 -18.48 8.33 5.87
C PHE A 16 -16.96 8.23 5.63
N GLY A 17 -16.16 7.88 6.64
CA GLY A 17 -14.70 7.77 6.54
C GLY A 17 -14.24 6.85 5.41
N TYR A 18 -14.97 5.76 5.14
CA TYR A 18 -14.68 4.80 4.08
C TYR A 18 -14.68 5.42 2.67
N LEU A 19 -15.40 6.52 2.46
CA LEU A 19 -15.46 7.20 1.16
C LEU A 19 -14.08 7.70 0.70
N LYS A 20 -13.19 8.05 1.64
CA LYS A 20 -11.81 8.44 1.31
C LYS A 20 -11.06 7.29 0.65
N SER A 21 -11.13 6.09 1.21
CA SER A 21 -10.51 4.89 0.65
C SER A 21 -11.10 4.53 -0.71
N MET A 22 -12.43 4.66 -0.87
CA MET A 22 -13.11 4.37 -2.14
C MET A 22 -12.76 5.39 -3.23
N ALA A 23 -12.68 6.67 -2.90
CA ALA A 23 -12.26 7.71 -3.84
C ALA A 23 -10.79 7.53 -4.25
N LEU A 24 -9.91 7.20 -3.30
CA LEU A 24 -8.51 6.87 -3.57
C LEU A 24 -8.38 5.67 -4.51
N GLN A 25 -9.09 4.57 -4.21
CA GLN A 25 -9.12 3.38 -5.06
C GLN A 25 -9.60 3.73 -6.48
N CYS A 26 -10.66 4.56 -6.58
CA CYS A 26 -11.19 5.03 -7.87
C CYS A 26 -10.13 5.83 -8.64
N ALA A 27 -9.42 6.75 -7.98
CA ALA A 27 -8.38 7.55 -8.61
C ALA A 27 -7.23 6.68 -9.14
N ILE A 28 -6.79 5.68 -8.39
CA ILE A 28 -5.76 4.74 -8.82
C ILE A 28 -6.25 3.92 -10.03
N LYS A 29 -7.44 3.32 -9.94
CA LYS A 29 -8.01 2.50 -11.03
C LYS A 29 -8.23 3.28 -12.33
N LEU A 30 -8.51 4.57 -12.24
CA LEU A 30 -8.66 5.44 -13.40
C LEU A 30 -7.32 5.98 -13.92
N GLY A 31 -6.21 5.76 -13.22
CA GLY A 31 -4.89 6.27 -13.59
C GLY A 31 -4.74 7.78 -13.40
N ILE A 32 -5.50 8.39 -12.49
CA ILE A 32 -5.45 9.86 -12.26
C ILE A 32 -4.04 10.33 -11.87
N PRO A 33 -3.29 9.66 -10.94
CA PRO A 33 -1.92 10.07 -10.61
C PRO A 33 -1.01 10.10 -11.84
N ASN A 34 -1.07 9.06 -12.68
CA ASN A 34 -0.29 8.96 -13.91
C ASN A 34 -0.66 10.04 -14.92
N ALA A 35 -1.96 10.30 -15.10
CA ALA A 35 -2.44 11.35 -16.01
C ALA A 35 -1.91 12.74 -15.59
N ILE A 36 -1.94 13.07 -14.28
CA ILE A 36 -1.37 14.32 -13.78
C ILE A 36 0.15 14.35 -13.98
N HIS A 37 0.82 13.24 -13.72
CA HIS A 37 2.28 13.11 -13.92
C HIS A 37 2.67 13.39 -15.38
N HIS A 38 1.99 12.75 -16.33
CA HIS A 38 2.23 12.94 -17.77
C HIS A 38 1.92 14.36 -18.27
N CYS A 39 1.04 15.10 -17.57
CA CYS A 39 0.81 16.52 -17.81
C CYS A 39 1.86 17.45 -17.15
N GLY A 40 3.02 16.93 -16.75
CA GLY A 40 4.08 17.70 -16.11
C GLY A 40 3.84 17.95 -14.62
N GLY A 41 3.04 17.12 -13.95
CA GLY A 41 2.78 17.19 -12.50
C GLY A 41 1.58 18.04 -12.11
N THR A 42 0.94 18.71 -13.07
CA THR A 42 -0.29 19.51 -12.88
C THR A 42 -1.21 19.37 -14.07
N ALA A 43 -2.50 19.10 -13.83
CA ALA A 43 -3.50 18.95 -14.89
C ALA A 43 -4.79 19.70 -14.59
N SER A 44 -5.43 20.23 -15.63
CA SER A 44 -6.79 20.78 -15.60
C SER A 44 -7.83 19.66 -15.77
N LEU A 45 -9.09 19.94 -15.45
CA LEU A 45 -10.18 18.99 -15.69
C LEU A 45 -10.34 18.59 -17.18
N PRO A 46 -10.24 19.52 -18.17
CA PRO A 46 -10.25 19.13 -19.57
C PRO A 46 -9.11 18.15 -19.95
N GLU A 47 -7.90 18.38 -19.46
CA GLU A 47 -6.75 17.48 -19.70
C GLU A 47 -7.01 16.09 -19.08
N LEU A 48 -7.52 16.04 -17.84
CA LEU A 48 -7.90 14.78 -17.21
C LEU A 48 -9.03 14.07 -17.97
N HIS A 49 -10.04 14.81 -18.44
CA HIS A 49 -11.11 14.22 -19.25
C HIS A 49 -10.65 13.65 -20.60
N ALA A 50 -9.56 14.18 -21.14
CA ALA A 50 -8.96 13.65 -22.36
C ALA A 50 -8.11 12.39 -22.09
N ALA A 51 -7.43 12.34 -20.94
CA ALA A 51 -6.49 11.27 -20.60
C ALA A 51 -7.17 10.05 -19.95
N LEU A 52 -8.29 10.25 -19.22
CA LEU A 52 -8.89 9.19 -18.40
C LEU A 52 -9.95 8.38 -19.18
N PRO A 53 -10.06 7.06 -18.90
CA PRO A 53 -11.06 6.18 -19.50
C PRO A 53 -12.45 6.40 -18.87
N VAL A 54 -12.95 7.64 -18.90
CA VAL A 54 -14.23 8.01 -18.29
C VAL A 54 -15.27 8.32 -19.36
N ALA A 55 -16.42 7.66 -19.27
CA ALA A 55 -17.55 7.90 -20.16
C ALA A 55 -17.98 9.39 -20.13
N ALA A 56 -18.30 9.97 -21.28
CA ALA A 56 -18.62 11.39 -21.41
C ALA A 56 -19.73 11.86 -20.43
N SER A 57 -20.75 11.03 -20.23
CA SER A 57 -21.85 11.30 -19.28
C SER A 57 -21.42 11.33 -17.80
N LYS A 58 -20.26 10.76 -17.45
CA LYS A 58 -19.71 10.67 -16.08
C LYS A 58 -18.59 11.68 -15.81
N ARG A 59 -18.11 12.39 -16.83
CA ARG A 59 -17.06 13.41 -16.68
C ARG A 59 -17.34 14.46 -15.59
N PRO A 60 -18.58 14.98 -15.41
CA PRO A 60 -18.86 15.89 -14.31
C PRO A 60 -18.64 15.31 -12.91
N CYS A 61 -18.64 13.97 -12.77
CA CYS A 61 -18.36 13.31 -11.49
C CYS A 61 -16.86 13.33 -11.14
N VAL A 62 -15.97 13.42 -12.13
CA VAL A 62 -14.51 13.46 -11.91
C VAL A 62 -14.13 14.69 -11.08
N SER A 63 -14.74 15.86 -11.35
CA SER A 63 -14.47 17.09 -10.57
C SER A 63 -14.80 16.93 -9.09
N ARG A 64 -15.88 16.20 -8.76
CA ARG A 64 -16.28 15.94 -7.36
C ARG A 64 -15.27 15.03 -6.66
N ILE A 65 -14.82 13.97 -7.34
CA ILE A 65 -13.80 13.05 -6.83
C ILE A 65 -12.50 13.83 -6.61
N MET A 66 -12.07 14.64 -7.57
CA MET A 66 -10.85 15.44 -7.47
C MET A 66 -10.90 16.45 -6.34
N THR A 67 -12.02 17.19 -6.20
CA THR A 67 -12.21 18.11 -5.08
C THR A 67 -12.18 17.38 -3.73
N PHE A 68 -12.88 16.24 -3.62
CA PHE A 68 -12.90 15.44 -2.40
C PHE A 68 -11.49 14.92 -2.01
N LEU A 69 -10.73 14.43 -2.98
CA LEU A 69 -9.36 13.96 -2.76
C LEU A 69 -8.40 15.12 -2.48
N ALA A 70 -8.63 16.31 -3.04
CA ALA A 70 -7.85 17.50 -2.72
C ALA A 70 -8.10 17.96 -1.28
N VAL A 71 -9.35 18.03 -0.85
CA VAL A 71 -9.71 18.33 0.56
C VAL A 71 -9.14 17.27 1.52
N SER A 72 -9.00 16.01 1.04
CA SER A 72 -8.40 14.92 1.81
C SER A 72 -6.86 14.92 1.77
N GLY A 73 -6.20 15.87 1.10
CA GLY A 73 -4.74 16.00 1.04
C GLY A 73 -4.02 15.09 0.04
N ILE A 74 -4.77 14.30 -0.75
CA ILE A 74 -4.17 13.40 -1.76
C ILE A 74 -3.67 14.18 -2.98
N PHE A 75 -4.46 15.13 -3.46
CA PHE A 75 -4.05 16.07 -4.51
C PHE A 75 -4.05 17.50 -3.97
N ARG A 76 -3.37 18.42 -4.65
CA ARG A 76 -3.51 19.85 -4.40
C ARG A 76 -4.41 20.45 -5.45
N GLN A 77 -5.39 21.25 -5.03
CA GLN A 77 -6.23 22.03 -5.91
C GLN A 77 -5.69 23.47 -5.98
N GLU A 78 -5.45 23.95 -7.19
CA GLU A 78 -5.02 25.31 -7.48
C GLU A 78 -6.18 26.06 -8.10
N ILE A 79 -6.63 27.11 -7.41
CA ILE A 79 -7.70 27.98 -7.88
C ILE A 79 -7.03 29.25 -8.44
N PRO A 80 -7.35 29.69 -9.68
CA PRO A 80 -6.80 30.91 -10.23
C PRO A 80 -7.10 32.10 -9.32
N VAL A 81 -6.12 32.95 -9.08
CA VAL A 81 -6.31 34.23 -8.39
C VAL A 81 -6.92 35.21 -9.38
N ASP A 82 -7.91 36.02 -8.91
CA ASP A 82 -8.59 37.05 -9.74
C ASP A 82 -7.57 37.94 -10.46
N GLY A 83 -7.61 37.92 -11.79
CA GLY A 83 -6.78 38.78 -12.65
C GLY A 83 -5.87 38.04 -13.64
N GLU A 84 -5.69 36.72 -13.53
CA GLU A 84 -5.03 35.93 -14.56
C GLU A 84 -6.05 35.38 -15.57
N ALA A 85 -5.66 35.33 -16.85
CA ALA A 85 -6.50 34.78 -17.93
C ALA A 85 -7.02 33.40 -17.53
N VAL A 86 -8.32 33.17 -17.76
CA VAL A 86 -9.14 32.01 -17.37
C VAL A 86 -8.42 30.67 -17.54
N VAL A 87 -7.53 30.36 -16.64
CA VAL A 87 -7.03 29.01 -16.43
C VAL A 87 -7.92 28.40 -15.37
N GLY A 88 -8.83 27.50 -15.76
CA GLY A 88 -9.75 26.83 -14.82
C GLY A 88 -8.99 26.11 -13.70
N VAL A 89 -9.71 25.58 -12.74
CA VAL A 89 -9.16 24.79 -11.62
C VAL A 89 -8.17 23.74 -12.12
N ARG A 90 -6.98 23.72 -11.53
CA ARG A 90 -5.93 22.73 -11.80
C ARG A 90 -5.68 21.86 -10.57
N TYR A 91 -5.20 20.67 -10.81
CA TYR A 91 -4.84 19.71 -9.76
C TYR A 91 -3.38 19.28 -9.93
N SER A 92 -2.63 19.32 -8.84
CA SER A 92 -1.22 18.90 -8.81
C SER A 92 -0.97 17.76 -7.83
N LEU A 93 0.10 17.01 -8.08
CA LEU A 93 0.53 15.92 -7.21
C LEU A 93 1.10 16.46 -5.89
N THR A 94 0.64 15.87 -4.78
CA THR A 94 1.27 15.99 -3.46
C THR A 94 2.37 14.93 -3.29
N PRO A 95 3.20 14.98 -2.24
CA PRO A 95 4.11 13.88 -1.93
C PRO A 95 3.40 12.51 -1.83
N ALA A 96 2.18 12.48 -1.25
CA ALA A 96 1.40 11.25 -1.14
C ALA A 96 0.97 10.70 -2.51
N SER A 97 0.40 11.54 -3.37
CA SER A 97 -0.05 11.08 -4.69
C SER A 97 1.09 10.82 -5.69
N ARG A 98 2.29 11.33 -5.45
CA ARG A 98 3.50 10.94 -6.21
C ARG A 98 3.87 9.48 -5.99
N LEU A 99 3.63 8.94 -4.78
CA LEU A 99 3.81 7.52 -4.49
C LEU A 99 2.80 6.59 -5.20
N LEU A 100 1.81 7.16 -5.87
CA LEU A 100 0.81 6.42 -6.65
C LEU A 100 1.08 6.45 -8.15
N VAL A 101 2.13 7.14 -8.58
CA VAL A 101 2.53 7.20 -9.99
C VAL A 101 3.26 5.91 -10.35
N ASP A 102 2.78 5.25 -11.39
CA ASP A 102 3.41 4.09 -12.01
C ASP A 102 3.98 4.54 -13.36
N ASP A 103 5.27 4.84 -13.37
CA ASP A 103 5.96 5.35 -14.56
C ASP A 103 6.76 4.24 -15.22
N ASP A 104 6.10 3.42 -16.04
CA ASP A 104 6.70 2.36 -16.84
C ASP A 104 7.77 2.86 -17.82
N ASN A 105 7.85 4.17 -18.07
CA ASN A 105 8.81 4.77 -18.98
C ASN A 105 10.15 5.15 -18.32
N SER A 106 10.27 5.04 -17.02
CA SER A 106 11.53 5.30 -16.33
C SER A 106 12.50 4.10 -16.39
N VAL A 107 12.86 3.69 -17.60
CA VAL A 107 13.91 2.68 -17.87
C VAL A 107 15.27 3.08 -17.26
N SER A 108 15.38 4.28 -16.71
CA SER A 108 16.66 4.85 -16.24
C SER A 108 16.76 5.08 -14.74
N SER A 109 15.72 4.87 -13.95
CA SER A 109 15.84 5.04 -12.50
C SER A 109 15.17 3.89 -11.74
N SER A 110 15.98 2.98 -11.26
CA SER A 110 15.67 1.93 -10.29
C SER A 110 15.16 2.46 -8.93
N GLN A 111 14.51 3.61 -8.88
CA GLN A 111 14.19 4.35 -7.66
C GLN A 111 12.76 4.92 -7.60
N HIS A 112 11.84 4.50 -8.46
CA HIS A 112 10.46 4.96 -8.34
C HIS A 112 9.59 3.88 -7.73
N THR A 113 9.35 3.99 -6.42
CA THR A 113 8.49 3.07 -5.71
C THR A 113 7.04 3.52 -5.86
N CYS A 114 6.22 2.72 -6.54
CA CYS A 114 4.79 2.94 -6.68
C CYS A 114 4.02 2.10 -5.64
N LEU A 115 3.21 2.74 -4.81
CA LEU A 115 2.37 2.07 -3.80
C LEU A 115 0.94 1.77 -4.29
N SER A 116 0.64 1.99 -5.56
CA SER A 116 -0.72 1.80 -6.12
C SER A 116 -1.25 0.39 -5.89
N GLN A 117 -0.42 -0.64 -6.09
CA GLN A 117 -0.83 -2.03 -5.91
C GLN A 117 -1.12 -2.35 -4.44
N PHE A 118 -0.29 -1.87 -3.51
CA PHE A 118 -0.54 -2.00 -2.08
C PHE A 118 -1.84 -1.31 -1.65
N MET A 119 -2.07 -0.08 -2.12
CA MET A 119 -3.32 0.63 -1.84
C MET A 119 -4.55 -0.08 -2.41
N LEU A 120 -4.45 -0.65 -3.62
CA LEU A 120 -5.53 -1.44 -4.22
C LEU A 120 -5.80 -2.73 -3.46
N LEU A 121 -4.77 -3.39 -2.94
CA LEU A 121 -4.89 -4.56 -2.08
C LEU A 121 -5.64 -4.20 -0.78
N CYS A 122 -5.19 -3.18 -0.05
CA CYS A 122 -5.80 -2.72 1.20
C CYS A 122 -7.25 -2.27 1.02
N CYS A 123 -7.58 -1.66 -0.13
CA CYS A 123 -8.93 -1.23 -0.47
C CYS A 123 -9.75 -2.31 -1.20
N SER A 124 -9.33 -3.58 -1.15
CA SER A 124 -10.04 -4.66 -1.84
C SER A 124 -11.38 -5.01 -1.18
N PRO A 125 -12.35 -5.57 -1.92
CA PRO A 125 -13.62 -6.02 -1.36
C PRO A 125 -13.47 -7.04 -0.23
N LEU A 126 -12.39 -7.83 -0.21
CA LEU A 126 -12.13 -8.84 0.82
C LEU A 126 -11.88 -8.19 2.19
N HIS A 127 -11.05 -7.12 2.23
CA HIS A 127 -10.78 -6.37 3.46
C HIS A 127 -12.01 -5.61 3.95
N PHE A 128 -12.81 -5.04 3.03
CA PHE A 128 -14.06 -4.37 3.41
C PHE A 128 -15.10 -5.32 3.99
N ARG A 129 -15.26 -6.51 3.40
CA ARG A 129 -16.15 -7.54 3.96
C ARG A 129 -15.70 -7.97 5.36
N ALA A 130 -14.41 -8.20 5.55
CA ALA A 130 -13.84 -8.53 6.85
C ALA A 130 -14.14 -7.44 7.89
N SER A 131 -13.97 -6.16 7.52
CA SER A 131 -14.28 -5.04 8.41
C SER A 131 -15.77 -4.98 8.79
N GLN A 132 -16.66 -5.34 7.88
CA GLN A 132 -18.10 -5.39 8.16
C GLN A 132 -18.49 -6.55 9.07
N SER A 133 -17.73 -7.64 9.10
CA SER A 133 -17.98 -8.82 9.93
C SER A 133 -17.51 -8.67 11.38
N LEU A 134 -16.83 -7.58 11.72
CA LEU A 134 -16.19 -7.42 13.04
C LEU A 134 -17.18 -7.57 14.20
N ALA A 135 -18.36 -6.98 14.12
CA ALA A 135 -19.34 -7.03 15.19
C ALA A 135 -19.97 -8.45 15.33
N ASP A 136 -20.15 -9.17 14.22
CA ASP A 136 -20.69 -10.52 14.22
C ASP A 136 -19.64 -11.49 14.77
N TRP A 137 -18.38 -11.34 14.34
CA TRP A 137 -17.25 -12.11 14.86
C TRP A 137 -17.07 -11.93 16.38
N LEU A 138 -17.23 -10.71 16.90
CA LEU A 138 -17.14 -10.45 18.35
C LEU A 138 -18.30 -11.04 19.16
N ARG A 139 -19.43 -11.37 18.51
CA ARG A 139 -20.59 -11.99 19.17
C ARG A 139 -20.57 -13.51 19.08
N ASP A 140 -19.73 -14.03 18.18
CA ASP A 140 -19.63 -15.46 17.94
C ASP A 140 -18.92 -16.11 19.13
N ASP A 141 -19.72 -16.82 19.97
CA ASP A 141 -19.28 -17.48 21.21
C ASP A 141 -19.21 -19.01 21.02
N GLU A 142 -19.27 -19.49 19.78
CA GLU A 142 -19.15 -20.90 19.47
C GLU A 142 -17.70 -21.35 19.69
N GLY A 143 -17.41 -21.84 20.90
CA GLY A 143 -16.15 -22.44 21.31
C GLY A 143 -15.80 -23.75 20.60
N ASP A 144 -16.28 -23.93 19.38
CA ASP A 144 -15.96 -25.04 18.51
C ASP A 144 -14.65 -24.77 17.75
N ALA A 145 -13.85 -25.81 17.56
CA ALA A 145 -12.61 -25.79 16.80
C ALA A 145 -12.76 -25.37 15.32
N ALA A 146 -13.99 -25.05 14.92
CA ALA A 146 -14.37 -24.54 13.59
C ALA A 146 -14.68 -23.02 13.60
N ALA A 147 -14.62 -22.33 14.75
CA ALA A 147 -14.87 -20.92 14.83
C ALA A 147 -13.80 -20.15 14.00
N ALA A 148 -14.24 -19.12 13.29
CA ALA A 148 -13.32 -18.29 12.51
C ALA A 148 -12.38 -17.50 13.46
N GLU A 149 -11.09 -17.77 13.40
CA GLU A 149 -10.08 -17.13 14.25
C GLU A 149 -10.01 -15.61 14.07
N THR A 150 -10.45 -15.11 12.91
CA THR A 150 -10.42 -13.68 12.59
C THR A 150 -11.67 -13.24 11.82
N PRO A 151 -12.04 -11.95 11.88
CA PRO A 151 -13.13 -11.40 11.05
C PRO A 151 -12.91 -11.64 9.55
N PHE A 152 -11.64 -11.70 9.11
CA PHE A 152 -11.31 -11.99 7.71
C PHE A 152 -11.69 -13.44 7.35
N MET A 153 -11.40 -14.41 8.22
CA MET A 153 -11.76 -15.81 8.02
C MET A 153 -13.28 -15.99 8.04
N MET A 154 -13.98 -15.34 8.96
CA MET A 154 -15.44 -15.36 9.00
C MET A 154 -16.05 -14.85 7.67
N ALA A 155 -15.55 -13.73 7.16
CA ALA A 155 -16.09 -13.10 5.96
C ALA A 155 -15.73 -13.81 4.65
N ASN A 156 -14.56 -14.48 4.59
CA ASN A 156 -13.96 -14.97 3.35
C ASN A 156 -13.74 -16.51 3.34
N GLY A 157 -14.01 -17.20 4.45
CA GLY A 157 -13.92 -18.68 4.56
C GLY A 157 -12.49 -19.23 4.60
N ALA A 158 -11.48 -18.37 4.70
CA ALA A 158 -10.08 -18.75 4.84
C ALA A 158 -9.26 -17.57 5.42
N SER A 159 -8.08 -17.86 5.98
CA SER A 159 -7.13 -16.81 6.33
C SER A 159 -6.63 -16.07 5.07
N LEU A 160 -6.09 -14.88 5.25
CA LEU A 160 -5.56 -14.05 4.16
C LEU A 160 -4.51 -14.82 3.33
N TYR A 161 -3.55 -15.44 3.98
CA TYR A 161 -2.52 -16.27 3.34
C TYR A 161 -3.10 -17.56 2.73
N GLY A 162 -4.04 -18.21 3.44
CA GLY A 162 -4.73 -19.38 2.91
C GLY A 162 -5.52 -19.10 1.64
N LEU A 163 -6.13 -17.92 1.55
CA LEU A 163 -6.80 -17.47 0.33
C LEU A 163 -5.81 -17.16 -0.78
N ALA A 164 -4.70 -16.50 -0.48
CA ALA A 164 -3.64 -16.20 -1.46
C ALA A 164 -3.02 -17.48 -2.06
N CYS A 165 -2.92 -18.56 -1.27
CA CYS A 165 -2.45 -19.86 -1.77
C CYS A 165 -3.48 -20.60 -2.65
N ARG A 166 -4.79 -20.40 -2.40
CA ARG A 166 -5.88 -21.12 -3.10
C ARG A 166 -6.35 -20.43 -4.37
N ASP A 167 -6.35 -19.12 -4.37
CA ASP A 167 -6.79 -18.27 -5.47
C ASP A 167 -5.58 -17.62 -6.12
N THR A 168 -5.19 -18.13 -7.29
CA THR A 168 -3.99 -17.67 -8.01
C THR A 168 -4.07 -16.21 -8.43
N GLU A 169 -5.25 -15.69 -8.77
CA GLU A 169 -5.43 -14.28 -9.14
C GLU A 169 -5.30 -13.38 -7.91
N PHE A 170 -5.91 -13.76 -6.80
CA PHE A 170 -5.74 -13.03 -5.54
C PHE A 170 -4.31 -13.14 -5.03
N GLY A 171 -3.69 -14.33 -5.10
CA GLY A 171 -2.30 -14.56 -4.70
C GLY A 171 -1.32 -13.66 -5.46
N ALA A 172 -1.48 -13.54 -6.78
CA ALA A 172 -0.65 -12.65 -7.59
C ALA A 172 -0.81 -11.16 -7.16
N ARG A 173 -2.06 -10.71 -6.96
CA ARG A 173 -2.32 -9.34 -6.48
C ARG A 173 -1.81 -9.09 -5.07
N PHE A 174 -1.91 -10.10 -4.21
CA PHE A 174 -1.39 -10.05 -2.85
C PHE A 174 0.14 -9.91 -2.86
N SER A 175 0.84 -10.76 -3.61
CA SER A 175 2.30 -10.72 -3.76
C SER A 175 2.78 -9.39 -4.33
N GLU A 176 2.14 -8.89 -5.39
CA GLU A 176 2.51 -7.59 -6.00
C GLU A 176 2.27 -6.42 -5.04
N GLY A 177 1.15 -6.42 -4.30
CA GLY A 177 0.88 -5.41 -3.28
C GLY A 177 1.93 -5.40 -2.19
N MET A 178 2.27 -6.56 -1.63
CA MET A 178 3.27 -6.69 -0.58
C MET A 178 4.67 -6.32 -1.07
N SER A 179 5.05 -6.74 -2.28
CA SER A 179 6.32 -6.38 -2.90
C SER A 179 6.43 -4.88 -3.18
N SER A 180 5.34 -4.24 -3.59
CA SER A 180 5.25 -2.78 -3.79
C SER A 180 5.61 -2.02 -2.50
N ASP A 181 5.02 -2.40 -1.37
CA ASP A 181 5.31 -1.83 -0.06
C ASP A 181 6.73 -2.15 0.41
N SER A 182 7.19 -3.40 0.21
CA SER A 182 8.55 -3.82 0.56
C SER A 182 9.61 -3.04 -0.20
N ARG A 183 9.40 -2.73 -1.50
CA ARG A 183 10.31 -1.88 -2.29
C ARG A 183 10.41 -0.47 -1.70
N PHE A 184 9.27 0.12 -1.29
CA PHE A 184 9.24 1.44 -0.66
C PHE A 184 10.03 1.48 0.65
N VAL A 185 9.79 0.51 1.54
CA VAL A 185 10.53 0.40 2.81
C VAL A 185 12.02 0.16 2.56
N ALA A 186 12.36 -0.74 1.63
CA ALA A 186 13.73 -1.06 1.25
C ALA A 186 14.51 0.17 0.77
N GLU A 187 13.88 1.01 -0.06
CA GLU A 187 14.47 2.27 -0.52
C GLU A 187 14.78 3.23 0.63
N ILE A 188 13.87 3.34 1.60
CA ILE A 188 14.08 4.19 2.79
C ILE A 188 15.24 3.66 3.63
N LEU A 189 15.25 2.35 3.95
CA LEU A 189 16.25 1.73 4.80
C LEU A 189 17.64 1.73 4.17
N ALA A 190 17.73 1.72 2.84
CA ALA A 190 19.01 1.81 2.12
C ALA A 190 19.61 3.22 2.10
N ARG A 191 18.89 4.26 2.54
CA ARG A 191 19.41 5.64 2.54
C ARG A 191 20.48 5.86 3.62
N SER A 192 21.45 6.70 3.33
CA SER A 192 22.54 7.07 4.26
C SER A 192 22.03 7.65 5.59
N SER A 193 20.84 8.26 5.59
CA SER A 193 20.19 8.74 6.81
C SER A 193 19.84 7.63 7.81
N CYS A 194 19.68 6.39 7.34
CA CYS A 194 19.44 5.22 8.18
C CYS A 194 20.72 4.53 8.66
N ALA A 195 21.91 4.92 8.16
CA ALA A 195 23.17 4.30 8.53
C ALA A 195 23.43 4.25 10.06
N PRO A 196 23.05 5.25 10.87
CA PRO A 196 23.21 5.16 12.32
C PRO A 196 22.44 4.01 12.99
N VAL A 197 21.30 3.59 12.42
CA VAL A 197 20.50 2.46 12.92
C VAL A 197 21.24 1.14 12.76
N PHE A 198 22.01 1.01 11.66
CA PHE A 198 22.73 -0.21 11.31
C PHE A 198 24.20 -0.18 11.76
N ALA A 199 24.68 0.94 12.32
CA ALA A 199 26.04 1.08 12.78
C ALA A 199 26.31 0.13 13.96
N GLY A 200 27.30 -0.74 13.81
CA GLY A 200 27.70 -1.71 14.85
C GLY A 200 26.92 -3.02 14.84
N LEU A 201 25.89 -3.16 14.00
CA LEU A 201 25.24 -4.44 13.76
C LEU A 201 26.07 -5.28 12.76
N THR A 202 26.21 -6.57 13.01
CA THR A 202 26.91 -7.50 12.14
C THR A 202 25.99 -8.52 11.48
N SER A 203 24.76 -8.66 12.03
CA SER A 203 23.75 -9.59 11.52
C SER A 203 22.33 -9.05 11.68
N LEU A 204 21.47 -9.41 10.71
CA LEU A 204 20.04 -9.06 10.71
C LEU A 204 19.23 -10.24 10.18
N VAL A 205 18.11 -10.55 10.83
CA VAL A 205 17.11 -11.47 10.32
C VAL A 205 15.82 -10.72 9.99
N ASP A 206 15.34 -10.84 8.75
CA ASP A 206 14.07 -10.32 8.26
C ASP A 206 13.01 -11.43 8.41
N VAL A 207 12.13 -11.27 9.40
CA VAL A 207 11.15 -12.28 9.78
C VAL A 207 9.86 -12.07 9.01
N GLY A 208 9.44 -13.08 8.26
CA GLY A 208 8.35 -12.95 7.29
C GLY A 208 8.75 -12.09 6.10
N GLY A 209 10.04 -12.10 5.72
CA GLY A 209 10.61 -11.19 4.71
C GLY A 209 10.21 -11.49 3.27
N GLY A 210 9.34 -12.48 3.04
CA GLY A 210 8.80 -12.83 1.72
C GLY A 210 9.90 -13.16 0.71
N ASP A 211 9.95 -12.43 -0.39
CA ASP A 211 10.95 -12.58 -1.44
C ASP A 211 12.34 -12.02 -1.08
N GLY A 212 12.52 -11.49 0.13
CA GLY A 212 13.77 -10.92 0.62
C GLY A 212 14.15 -9.56 0.02
N THR A 213 13.22 -8.86 -0.62
CA THR A 213 13.46 -7.54 -1.23
C THR A 213 14.09 -6.57 -0.24
N THR A 214 13.57 -6.47 0.99
CA THR A 214 14.06 -5.58 2.04
C THR A 214 15.44 -6.00 2.55
N ALA A 215 15.61 -7.28 2.88
CA ALA A 215 16.89 -7.83 3.36
C ALA A 215 18.00 -7.65 2.33
N ARG A 216 17.73 -7.89 1.03
CA ARG A 216 18.70 -7.66 -0.06
C ARG A 216 19.09 -6.20 -0.20
N ALA A 217 18.14 -5.27 -0.04
CA ALA A 217 18.42 -3.83 -0.11
C ALA A 217 19.33 -3.41 1.04
N ILE A 218 19.07 -3.89 2.25
CA ILE A 218 19.90 -3.64 3.43
C ILE A 218 21.31 -4.23 3.24
N ALA A 219 21.42 -5.49 2.80
CA ALA A 219 22.71 -6.12 2.55
C ALA A 219 23.56 -5.41 1.50
N ARG A 220 22.92 -4.86 0.45
CA ARG A 220 23.62 -4.01 -0.56
C ARG A 220 24.06 -2.68 0.00
N ALA A 221 23.22 -2.01 0.80
CA ALA A 221 23.53 -0.72 1.38
C ALA A 221 24.56 -0.80 2.51
N TYR A 222 24.59 -1.91 3.25
CA TYR A 222 25.44 -2.17 4.40
C TYR A 222 26.20 -3.49 4.28
N PRO A 223 27.23 -3.60 3.41
CA PRO A 223 27.89 -4.86 3.06
C PRO A 223 28.63 -5.56 4.22
N HIS A 224 28.81 -4.87 5.34
CA HIS A 224 29.38 -5.43 6.55
C HIS A 224 28.43 -6.32 7.33
N MET A 225 27.12 -6.25 7.02
CA MET A 225 26.07 -6.96 7.70
C MET A 225 25.70 -8.26 6.96
N ARG A 226 25.58 -9.34 7.69
CA ARG A 226 24.99 -10.59 7.20
C ARG A 226 23.48 -10.50 7.37
N CYS A 227 22.74 -10.57 6.28
CA CYS A 227 21.28 -10.54 6.30
C CYS A 227 20.76 -11.94 5.98
N SER A 228 19.74 -12.36 6.72
CA SER A 228 18.96 -13.57 6.46
C SER A 228 17.48 -13.27 6.44
N VAL A 229 16.70 -14.10 5.78
CA VAL A 229 15.23 -14.07 5.74
C VAL A 229 14.72 -15.35 6.38
N LEU A 230 13.89 -15.22 7.41
CA LEU A 230 13.12 -16.33 7.96
C LEU A 230 11.73 -16.31 7.33
N GLU A 231 11.34 -17.38 6.67
CA GLU A 231 10.03 -17.47 6.01
C GLU A 231 9.50 -18.91 6.10
N LEU A 232 8.18 -19.06 5.97
CA LEU A 232 7.53 -20.36 6.02
C LEU A 232 8.06 -21.28 4.91
N PRO A 233 8.21 -22.59 5.16
CA PRO A 233 8.81 -23.52 4.18
C PRO A 233 8.15 -23.53 2.81
N GLN A 234 6.81 -23.29 2.76
CA GLN A 234 6.05 -23.23 1.52
C GLN A 234 6.28 -21.94 0.72
N VAL A 235 6.89 -20.91 1.32
CA VAL A 235 7.20 -19.63 0.68
C VAL A 235 8.66 -19.60 0.22
N VAL A 236 9.54 -20.32 0.92
CA VAL A 236 10.95 -20.46 0.53
C VAL A 236 11.03 -21.35 -0.70
N ASP A 237 11.02 -20.73 -1.88
CA ASP A 237 11.22 -21.44 -3.13
C ASP A 237 12.72 -21.70 -3.35
N ALA A 238 13.08 -22.87 -3.92
CA ALA A 238 14.46 -23.25 -4.20
C ALA A 238 15.17 -22.24 -5.13
N GLU A 239 14.42 -21.54 -5.99
CA GLU A 239 14.94 -20.47 -6.85
C GLU A 239 15.30 -19.19 -6.07
N LEU A 240 14.67 -18.94 -4.90
CA LEU A 240 14.98 -17.80 -4.05
C LEU A 240 16.22 -18.03 -3.19
N ALA A 241 16.52 -19.27 -2.85
CA ALA A 241 17.64 -19.64 -1.97
C ALA A 241 19.03 -19.35 -2.57
N ASP A 242 19.15 -19.26 -3.90
CA ASP A 242 20.44 -19.16 -4.61
C ASP A 242 20.75 -17.78 -5.18
N VAL A 243 19.92 -16.75 -4.92
CA VAL A 243 20.08 -15.42 -5.50
C VAL A 243 20.66 -14.41 -4.50
N GLY A 244 22.00 -14.40 -4.35
CA GLY A 244 22.75 -13.24 -3.84
C GLY A 244 23.03 -13.23 -2.34
N ALA A 245 23.41 -12.10 -1.79
CA ALA A 245 23.99 -11.84 -0.47
C ALA A 245 23.06 -12.07 0.76
N VAL A 246 21.96 -12.80 0.63
CA VAL A 246 20.97 -13.03 1.69
C VAL A 246 20.68 -14.53 1.79
N GLU A 247 20.78 -15.07 3.00
CA GLU A 247 20.45 -16.46 3.33
C GLU A 247 18.95 -16.61 3.61
N PHE A 248 18.28 -17.61 3.01
CA PHE A 248 16.89 -17.94 3.31
C PHE A 248 16.83 -19.13 4.28
N ILE A 249 16.09 -18.96 5.36
CA ILE A 249 15.89 -19.93 6.43
C ILE A 249 14.41 -20.30 6.44
N ALA A 250 14.11 -21.58 6.15
CA ALA A 250 12.76 -22.09 6.24
C ALA A 250 12.41 -22.39 7.69
N GLY A 251 11.31 -21.81 8.21
CA GLY A 251 10.87 -22.02 9.58
C GLY A 251 9.63 -21.19 9.93
N ASP A 252 9.04 -21.52 11.07
CA ASP A 252 7.92 -20.75 11.65
C ASP A 252 8.46 -19.82 12.75
N MET A 253 8.25 -18.51 12.59
CA MET A 253 8.65 -17.49 13.57
C MET A 253 8.01 -17.69 14.94
N MET A 254 6.88 -18.39 15.02
CA MET A 254 6.21 -18.70 16.28
C MET A 254 6.92 -19.82 17.05
N GLU A 255 7.76 -20.61 16.37
CA GLU A 255 8.53 -21.67 16.99
C GLU A 255 9.97 -21.23 17.27
N TYR A 256 10.61 -20.55 16.31
CA TYR A 256 12.02 -20.19 16.42
C TYR A 256 12.37 -19.01 15.51
N ILE A 257 13.14 -18.06 16.06
CA ILE A 257 13.79 -16.98 15.30
C ILE A 257 15.31 -17.18 15.42
N PRO A 258 16.05 -17.24 14.29
CA PRO A 258 17.51 -17.38 14.32
C PRO A 258 18.16 -16.21 15.09
N PRO A 259 19.24 -16.48 15.86
CA PRO A 259 19.94 -15.41 16.59
C PRO A 259 20.62 -14.46 15.61
N ALA A 260 20.39 -13.16 15.82
CA ALA A 260 21.00 -12.05 15.09
C ALA A 260 21.11 -10.82 16.00
N ASP A 261 21.94 -9.84 15.63
CA ASP A 261 22.05 -8.57 16.37
C ASP A 261 20.76 -7.72 16.26
N ALA A 262 20.04 -7.90 15.14
CA ALA A 262 18.77 -7.22 14.91
C ALA A 262 17.73 -8.15 14.24
N VAL A 263 16.47 -7.90 14.58
CA VAL A 263 15.30 -8.53 13.94
C VAL A 263 14.52 -7.43 13.22
N LEU A 264 14.23 -7.64 11.94
CA LEU A 264 13.31 -6.81 11.18
C LEU A 264 11.95 -7.49 11.13
N LEU A 265 10.93 -6.79 11.58
CA LEU A 265 9.53 -7.18 11.49
C LEU A 265 8.80 -6.10 10.69
N LYS A 266 8.33 -6.45 9.50
CA LYS A 266 7.54 -5.55 8.65
C LYS A 266 6.13 -6.12 8.53
N VAL A 267 5.16 -5.39 9.07
CA VAL A 267 3.73 -5.71 8.97
C VAL A 267 3.10 -4.97 7.82
#